data_69fec238cbc6922e9b973d4ba07564b3
#
_entry.id   69fec238cbc6922e9b973d4ba07564b3
#
_cell.length_a   1.000
_cell.length_b   1.000
_cell.length_c   1.000
_cell.angle_alpha   90.00
_cell.angle_beta   90.00
_cell.angle_gamma   90.00
#
_symmetry.space_group_name_H-M   'P 1'
#
loop_
_entity.id
_entity.type
_entity.pdbx_description
1 polymer ?
#
loop_
_entity_poly.entity_id
_entity_poly.type
_entity_poly.pdbx_seq_one_letter_code
_entity_poly.pdbx_strand_id
1 'polypeptide(L)'
;MDCKMVQPSSSVRAPAVAGMFYPGEGRELAQNLAQMLGTAAHDAPERDVPKAIIAPHAGYIYSGPVAASVYALLSPARSRVSRVVLLGPTHRVAIKGLALPGCQAFATPIGTV
;
A
#
# COMPACT_ATOMS: atom_id res chain seq x y z
N MET A 1 -30.29 8.04 -16.34
CA MET A 1 -29.16 7.11 -16.15
C MET A 1 -29.08 6.79 -14.66
N ASP A 2 -29.67 5.68 -14.26
CA ASP A 2 -29.66 5.26 -12.85
C ASP A 2 -28.28 4.76 -12.50
N CYS A 3 -27.55 5.56 -11.74
CA CYS A 3 -26.35 5.12 -11.08
C CYS A 3 -26.74 4.15 -9.96
N LYS A 4 -26.83 2.86 -10.27
CA LYS A 4 -26.96 1.83 -9.24
C LYS A 4 -25.71 1.90 -8.37
N MET A 5 -25.83 2.53 -7.22
CA MET A 5 -24.83 2.40 -6.16
C MET A 5 -24.84 0.94 -5.72
N VAL A 6 -23.85 0.19 -6.18
CA VAL A 6 -23.57 -1.14 -5.62
C VAL A 6 -23.12 -0.90 -4.19
N GLN A 7 -23.96 -1.33 -3.24
CA GLN A 7 -23.60 -1.30 -1.82
C GLN A 7 -22.30 -2.12 -1.66
N PRO A 8 -21.27 -1.59 -1.01
CA PRO A 8 -20.06 -2.36 -0.76
C PRO A 8 -20.46 -3.60 0.04
N SER A 9 -20.16 -4.77 -0.49
CA SER A 9 -20.30 -6.00 0.29
C SER A 9 -19.39 -5.85 1.53
N SER A 10 -19.85 -6.26 2.69
CA SER A 10 -19.11 -6.24 3.96
C SER A 10 -17.91 -7.22 3.96
N SER A 11 -17.25 -7.37 2.82
CA SER A 11 -16.23 -8.37 2.58
C SER A 11 -14.83 -7.79 2.73
N VAL A 12 -13.99 -8.56 3.39
CA VAL A 12 -12.55 -8.37 3.40
C VAL A 12 -11.97 -9.04 2.16
N ARG A 13 -11.21 -8.31 1.37
CA ARG A 13 -10.53 -8.88 0.20
C ARG A 13 -9.28 -9.63 0.64
N ALA A 14 -9.17 -10.89 0.25
CA ALA A 14 -7.98 -11.71 0.50
C ALA A 14 -6.74 -11.18 -0.23
N PRO A 15 -5.52 -11.41 0.29
CA PRO A 15 -4.28 -10.99 -0.35
C PRO A 15 -4.04 -11.78 -1.64
N ALA A 16 -4.13 -11.09 -2.79
CA ALA A 16 -4.07 -11.74 -4.10
C ALA A 16 -2.66 -12.15 -4.54
N VAL A 17 -1.61 -11.52 -3.99
CA VAL A 17 -0.22 -11.68 -4.45
C VAL A 17 0.77 -11.99 -3.32
N ALA A 18 0.26 -12.37 -2.15
CA ALA A 18 1.07 -12.86 -1.05
C ALA A 18 1.82 -14.14 -1.45
N GLY A 19 3.09 -14.24 -1.11
CA GLY A 19 3.97 -15.32 -1.54
C GLY A 19 4.51 -15.18 -2.97
N MET A 20 4.07 -14.16 -3.72
CA MET A 20 4.53 -13.88 -5.08
C MET A 20 5.22 -12.52 -5.19
N PHE A 21 4.57 -11.45 -4.74
CA PHE A 21 5.09 -10.08 -4.84
C PHE A 21 5.73 -9.62 -3.54
N TYR A 22 5.36 -10.24 -2.43
CA TYR A 22 5.90 -10.02 -1.09
C TYR A 22 5.75 -11.32 -0.27
N PRO A 23 6.49 -11.49 0.84
CA PRO A 23 6.40 -12.69 1.66
C PRO A 23 4.97 -13.02 2.09
N GLY A 24 4.58 -14.28 1.92
CA GLY A 24 3.25 -14.77 2.29
C GLY A 24 3.11 -15.06 3.78
N GLU A 25 4.23 -15.18 4.51
CA GLU A 25 4.27 -15.43 5.94
C GLU A 25 4.40 -14.10 6.69
N GLY A 26 3.55 -13.88 7.71
CA GLY A 26 3.42 -12.59 8.38
C GLY A 26 4.69 -12.12 9.08
N ARG A 27 5.41 -13.01 9.73
CA ARG A 27 6.67 -12.69 10.42
C ARG A 27 7.74 -12.27 9.42
N GLU A 28 7.88 -13.00 8.34
CA GLU A 28 8.85 -12.70 7.28
C GLU A 28 8.53 -11.35 6.63
N LEU A 29 7.26 -11.10 6.31
CA LEU A 29 6.82 -9.83 5.76
C LEU A 29 7.13 -8.66 6.70
N ALA A 30 6.82 -8.81 8.00
CA ALA A 30 7.10 -7.78 9.00
C ALA A 30 8.60 -7.48 9.13
N GLN A 31 9.45 -8.51 9.12
CA GLN A 31 10.91 -8.35 9.17
C GLN A 31 11.44 -7.64 7.92
N ASN A 32 10.98 -8.04 6.72
CA ASN A 32 11.37 -7.39 5.46
C ASN A 32 11.00 -5.91 5.45
N LEU A 33 9.78 -5.58 5.85
CA LEU A 33 9.32 -4.20 5.95
C LEU A 33 10.15 -3.39 6.94
N ALA A 34 10.39 -3.93 8.14
CA ALA A 34 11.18 -3.26 9.17
C ALA A 34 12.61 -2.97 8.68
N GLN A 35 13.22 -3.92 8.00
CA GLN A 35 14.57 -3.76 7.44
C GLN A 35 14.60 -2.68 6.35
N MET A 36 13.72 -2.77 5.36
CA MET A 36 13.69 -1.82 4.24
C MET A 36 13.38 -0.39 4.70
N LEU A 37 12.37 -0.23 5.57
CA LEU A 37 11.99 1.07 6.10
C LEU A 37 13.05 1.64 7.06
N GLY A 38 13.69 0.78 7.86
CA GLY A 38 14.76 1.19 8.76
C GLY A 38 15.98 1.71 8.00
N THR A 39 16.43 1.01 6.96
CA THR A 39 17.51 1.46 6.08
C THR A 39 17.14 2.78 5.41
N ALA A 40 15.96 2.86 4.82
CA ALA A 40 15.50 4.06 4.12
C ALA A 40 15.36 5.27 5.06
N ALA A 41 14.91 5.07 6.29
CA ALA A 41 14.79 6.14 7.27
C ALA A 41 16.15 6.67 7.74
N HIS A 42 17.18 5.80 7.82
CA HIS A 42 18.54 6.21 8.17
C HIS A 42 19.14 7.11 7.07
N ASP A 43 18.88 6.80 5.81
CA ASP A 43 19.41 7.50 4.66
C ASP A 43 18.56 8.69 4.21
N ALA A 44 17.38 8.87 4.83
CA ALA A 44 16.45 9.92 4.45
C ALA A 44 17.00 11.31 4.80
N PRO A 45 17.00 12.27 3.87
CA PRO A 45 17.35 13.63 4.18
C PRO A 45 16.31 14.27 5.11
N GLU A 46 16.77 15.13 6.02
CA GLU A 46 15.87 15.93 6.85
C GLU A 46 15.07 16.89 5.96
N ARG A 47 13.76 16.71 5.95
CA ARG A 47 12.83 17.53 5.16
C ARG A 47 11.41 17.45 5.71
N ASP A 48 10.57 18.36 5.29
CA ASP A 48 9.15 18.35 5.62
C ASP A 48 8.46 17.08 5.11
N VAL A 49 7.47 16.62 5.87
CA VAL A 49 6.63 15.48 5.47
C VAL A 49 5.85 15.82 4.20
N PRO A 50 5.99 15.04 3.12
CA PRO A 50 5.30 15.32 1.89
C PRO A 50 3.78 15.10 2.02
N LYS A 51 2.97 15.91 1.32
CA LYS A 51 1.51 15.74 1.25
C LYS A 51 1.08 14.59 0.35
N ALA A 52 1.91 14.22 -0.59
CA ALA A 52 1.68 13.12 -1.53
C ALA A 52 3.01 12.45 -1.87
N ILE A 53 2.95 11.17 -2.15
CA ILE A 53 4.09 10.37 -2.60
C ILE A 53 3.70 9.58 -3.85
N ILE A 54 4.67 9.29 -4.69
CA ILE A 54 4.56 8.36 -5.81
C ILE A 54 5.58 7.26 -5.56
N ALA A 55 5.12 6.02 -5.41
CA ALA A 55 5.95 4.87 -5.13
C ALA A 55 5.80 3.79 -6.20
N PRO A 56 6.86 3.08 -6.57
CA PRO A 56 6.76 1.92 -7.43
C PRO A 56 5.98 0.80 -6.74
N HIS A 57 5.31 -0.05 -7.53
CA HIS A 57 4.44 -1.11 -7.02
C HIS A 57 4.71 -2.50 -7.65
N ALA A 58 5.94 -2.75 -8.07
CA ALA A 58 6.36 -4.10 -8.44
C ALA A 58 6.59 -4.98 -7.19
N GLY A 59 6.89 -6.25 -7.37
CA GLY A 59 7.25 -7.12 -6.26
C GLY A 59 8.42 -6.57 -5.45
N TYR A 60 8.47 -6.91 -4.18
CA TYR A 60 9.43 -6.35 -3.20
C TYR A 60 10.90 -6.53 -3.62
N ILE A 61 11.22 -7.65 -4.27
CA ILE A 61 12.59 -7.90 -4.76
C ILE A 61 13.05 -6.91 -5.83
N TYR A 62 12.10 -6.27 -6.54
CA TYR A 62 12.40 -5.32 -7.60
C TYR A 62 12.30 -3.87 -7.13
N SER A 63 11.26 -3.55 -6.39
CA SER A 63 10.94 -2.16 -6.06
C SER A 63 10.82 -1.87 -4.56
N GLY A 64 10.95 -2.86 -3.69
CA GLY A 64 10.80 -2.70 -2.24
C GLY A 64 11.68 -1.61 -1.65
N PRO A 65 13.01 -1.62 -1.85
CA PRO A 65 13.90 -0.60 -1.33
C PRO A 65 13.58 0.82 -1.83
N VAL A 66 13.24 0.96 -3.12
CA VAL A 66 12.87 2.25 -3.71
C VAL A 66 11.52 2.74 -3.15
N ALA A 67 10.54 1.85 -3.01
CA ALA A 67 9.28 2.19 -2.36
C ALA A 67 9.51 2.59 -0.90
N ALA A 68 10.34 1.85 -0.16
CA ALA A 68 10.67 2.16 1.23
C ALA A 68 11.28 3.56 1.40
N SER A 69 12.14 4.01 0.48
CA SER A 69 12.73 5.35 0.53
C SER A 69 11.69 6.47 0.47
N VAL A 70 10.56 6.21 -0.20
CA VAL A 70 9.45 7.15 -0.31
C VAL A 70 8.52 7.06 0.91
N TYR A 71 8.17 5.83 1.32
CA TYR A 71 7.30 5.61 2.48
C TYR A 71 7.96 6.06 3.80
N ALA A 72 9.26 5.91 3.95
CA ALA A 72 10.00 6.36 5.13
C ALA A 72 9.82 7.87 5.39
N LEU A 73 9.61 8.69 4.36
CA LEU A 73 9.35 10.13 4.49
C LEU A 73 8.04 10.44 5.25
N LEU A 74 7.12 9.49 5.33
CA LEU A 74 5.86 9.63 6.05
C LEU A 74 5.98 9.26 7.54
N SER A 75 7.06 8.60 7.96
CA SER A 75 7.25 8.12 9.33
C SER A 75 7.05 9.19 10.40
N PRO A 76 7.55 10.45 10.25
CA PRO A 76 7.34 11.50 11.23
C PRO A 76 5.87 11.93 11.37
N ALA A 77 5.02 11.64 10.40
CA ALA A 77 3.61 12.01 10.41
C ALA A 77 2.67 10.85 10.80
N ARG A 78 3.18 9.67 11.12
CA ARG A 78 2.36 8.46 11.37
C ARG A 78 1.25 8.64 12.40
N SER A 79 1.46 9.46 13.41
CA SER A 79 0.46 9.76 14.45
C SER A 79 -0.54 10.85 14.06
N ARG A 80 -0.30 11.58 12.98
CA ARG A 80 -1.13 12.68 12.49
C ARG A 80 -1.97 12.31 11.27
N VAL A 81 -1.53 11.31 10.50
CA VAL A 81 -2.25 10.84 9.30
C VAL A 81 -3.46 10.02 9.74
N SER A 82 -4.65 10.53 9.48
CA SER A 82 -5.93 9.87 9.78
C SER A 82 -6.65 9.36 8.52
N ARG A 83 -6.20 9.77 7.34
CA ARG A 83 -6.81 9.38 6.06
C ARG A 83 -5.76 9.27 4.96
N VAL A 84 -5.84 8.20 4.19
CA VAL A 84 -4.98 7.96 3.02
C VAL A 84 -5.85 7.77 1.80
N VAL A 85 -5.52 8.47 0.71
CA VAL A 85 -6.10 8.23 -0.61
C VAL A 85 -5.05 7.48 -1.43
N LEU A 86 -5.32 6.21 -1.70
CA LEU A 86 -4.45 5.34 -2.47
C LEU A 86 -4.97 5.23 -3.90
N LEU A 87 -4.15 5.62 -4.86
CA LEU A 87 -4.44 5.53 -6.30
C LEU A 87 -3.47 4.55 -6.95
N GLY A 88 -3.99 3.65 -7.75
CA GLY A 88 -3.19 2.70 -8.51
C GLY A 88 -3.77 2.45 -9.89
N PRO A 89 -2.96 2.01 -10.85
CA PRO A 89 -3.42 1.70 -12.20
C PRO A 89 -4.23 0.40 -12.23
N THR A 90 -5.15 0.30 -13.17
CA THR A 90 -5.77 -0.97 -13.56
C THR A 90 -4.87 -1.68 -14.56
N HIS A 91 -4.46 -2.91 -14.27
CA HIS A 91 -3.55 -3.65 -15.13
C HIS A 91 -4.26 -4.57 -16.15
N ARG A 92 -5.47 -5.01 -15.85
CA ARG A 92 -6.17 -6.04 -16.62
C ARG A 92 -7.60 -5.71 -17.00
N VAL A 93 -8.18 -4.71 -16.38
CA VAL A 93 -9.58 -4.33 -16.61
C VAL A 93 -9.62 -2.91 -17.12
N ALA A 94 -10.17 -2.72 -18.33
CA ALA A 94 -10.40 -1.39 -18.85
C ALA A 94 -11.56 -0.72 -18.10
N ILE A 95 -11.30 0.45 -17.53
CA ILE A 95 -12.30 1.29 -16.87
C ILE A 95 -12.28 2.70 -17.44
N LYS A 96 -13.41 3.39 -17.36
CA LYS A 96 -13.49 4.83 -17.59
C LYS A 96 -13.64 5.54 -16.25
N GLY A 97 -12.73 6.48 -15.95
CA GLY A 97 -12.71 7.20 -14.68
C GLY A 97 -12.06 6.40 -13.55
N LEU A 98 -12.66 6.46 -12.37
CA LEU A 98 -12.15 5.82 -11.15
C LEU A 98 -13.04 4.64 -10.76
N ALA A 99 -12.44 3.58 -10.26
CA ALA A 99 -13.13 2.43 -9.69
C ALA A 99 -12.74 2.22 -8.24
N LEU A 100 -13.72 1.88 -7.41
CA LEU A 100 -13.50 1.46 -6.03
C LEU A 100 -13.34 -0.06 -5.97
N PRO A 101 -12.61 -0.60 -4.99
CA PRO A 101 -12.32 -2.03 -4.89
C PRO A 101 -13.54 -2.91 -4.57
N GLY A 102 -14.68 -2.34 -4.19
CA GLY A 102 -15.89 -3.09 -3.83
C GLY A 102 -15.79 -3.91 -2.55
N CYS A 103 -14.81 -3.65 -1.71
CA CYS A 103 -14.64 -4.25 -0.39
C CYS A 103 -14.41 -3.17 0.67
N GLN A 104 -14.62 -3.52 1.94
CA GLN A 104 -14.45 -2.59 3.05
C GLN A 104 -13.04 -2.60 3.62
N ALA A 105 -12.30 -3.68 3.40
CA ALA A 105 -10.96 -3.85 3.94
C ALA A 105 -10.14 -4.83 3.08
N PHE A 106 -8.83 -4.78 3.23
CA PHE A 106 -7.89 -5.70 2.61
C PHE A 106 -7.18 -6.52 3.68
N ALA A 107 -7.18 -7.83 3.54
CA ALA A 107 -6.35 -8.69 4.36
C ALA A 107 -4.91 -8.69 3.85
N THR A 108 -3.97 -8.67 4.77
CA THR A 108 -2.55 -8.87 4.52
C THR A 108 -2.01 -9.93 5.48
N PRO A 109 -0.84 -10.52 5.21
CA PRO A 109 -0.23 -11.49 6.15
C PRO A 109 0.05 -10.93 7.56
N ILE A 110 0.09 -9.60 7.70
CA ILE A 110 0.35 -8.91 8.98
C ILE A 110 -0.86 -8.20 9.57
N GLY A 111 -2.03 -8.38 9.00
CA GLY A 111 -3.28 -7.81 9.50
C GLY A 111 -4.20 -7.28 8.41
N THR A 112 -5.30 -6.69 8.83
CA THR A 112 -6.31 -6.10 7.94
C THR A 112 -6.16 -4.58 7.91
N VAL A 113 -6.26 -4.00 6.73
CA VAL A 113 -6.19 -2.54 6.48
C VAL A 113 -7.42 -2.08 5.73
#